data_bb657eaec725adf0258325ab156bbf2e
#
_entry.id   bb657eaec725adf0258325ab156bbf2e
#
_cell.length_a   1.000
_cell.length_b   1.000
_cell.length_c   1.000
_cell.angle_alpha   90.00
_cell.angle_beta   90.00
_cell.angle_gamma   90.00
#
_symmetry.space_group_name_H-M   'P 1'
#
loop_
_entity.id
_entity.type
_entity.pdbx_description
1 polymer ?
#
loop_
_entity_poly.entity_id
_entity_poly.type
_entity_poly.pdbx_seq_one_letter_code
_entity_poly.pdbx_strand_id
1 'polypeptide(L)'
;MSQESTVPGEVVETAEIPEPGAVTIVVPTFNESANVRQLLHQITEAVPARLPCEVVFVDDSTDDTPQVIEKAAQDCPFPVTVLHREEPVGGLGGAVVEGLKAATSDWIVVMDGDCQHPPSLVPDLVATGERANAGLVVASRYIKGGSRAGLAGSYRVAVSRGATWLTKALFPRRLHGISDPMSGFFAIRRSAVTAEVLQPLGYKILLELAVRSRPRTVTEVPFVFQDRFAGESKSTAQEGLRFLRHLAGLRAASPVARMIGFGLIGLTGFVPNLLGLWALTAAGMHYVPAEILANQLGVAWNFVLIEHLLFRERRRHRRWWDRAGRFALLANADLVLRIPLIALFVHQFHLGVLSATALALVTTFVLRFAATEALVYLPRRGPEKPVRESRTARRAV
;
A
#
# COMPACT_ATOMS: atom_id res chain seq x y z
N MET A 1 -57.41 18.40 -46.37
CA MET A 1 -56.17 17.64 -46.73
C MET A 1 -55.12 18.06 -45.74
N SER A 2 -55.05 17.35 -44.62
CA SER A 2 -54.04 17.59 -43.56
C SER A 2 -52.96 16.51 -43.70
N GLN A 3 -51.72 16.94 -43.93
CA GLN A 3 -50.56 16.03 -43.99
C GLN A 3 -50.09 15.80 -42.53
N GLU A 4 -50.19 14.57 -42.09
CA GLU A 4 -49.50 14.07 -40.89
C GLU A 4 -48.01 13.89 -41.19
N SER A 5 -47.19 14.64 -40.51
CA SER A 5 -45.73 14.54 -40.48
C SER A 5 -45.34 13.49 -39.44
N THR A 6 -44.96 12.29 -39.92
CA THR A 6 -44.35 11.25 -39.08
C THR A 6 -42.89 11.59 -38.82
N VAL A 7 -42.56 11.87 -37.56
CA VAL A 7 -41.19 12.00 -37.04
C VAL A 7 -40.59 10.59 -36.93
N PRO A 8 -39.43 10.28 -37.52
CA PRO A 8 -38.77 9.00 -37.30
C PRO A 8 -38.27 8.91 -35.85
N GLY A 9 -38.68 7.85 -35.15
CA GLY A 9 -38.18 7.55 -33.80
C GLY A 9 -36.67 7.29 -33.87
N GLU A 10 -35.97 8.06 -33.08
CA GLU A 10 -34.54 7.88 -32.77
C GLU A 10 -34.39 6.55 -32.06
N VAL A 11 -33.83 5.54 -32.74
CA VAL A 11 -33.42 4.28 -32.11
C VAL A 11 -32.22 4.61 -31.24
N VAL A 12 -32.46 4.71 -29.94
CA VAL A 12 -31.39 4.75 -28.94
C VAL A 12 -30.64 3.43 -29.05
N GLU A 13 -29.52 3.45 -29.71
CA GLU A 13 -28.56 2.37 -29.79
C GLU A 13 -28.12 2.07 -28.34
N THR A 14 -28.68 1.01 -27.76
CA THR A 14 -28.25 0.50 -26.46
C THR A 14 -26.81 0.04 -26.64
N ALA A 15 -25.87 0.84 -26.17
CA ALA A 15 -24.47 0.46 -26.12
C ALA A 15 -24.35 -0.94 -25.52
N GLU A 16 -23.90 -1.91 -26.31
CA GLU A 16 -23.64 -3.26 -25.86
C GLU A 16 -22.71 -3.16 -24.63
N ILE A 17 -23.20 -3.63 -23.49
CA ILE A 17 -22.41 -3.76 -22.28
C ILE A 17 -21.35 -4.81 -22.61
N PRO A 18 -20.03 -4.48 -22.63
CA PRO A 18 -19.02 -5.48 -22.92
C PRO A 18 -19.20 -6.66 -21.98
N GLU A 19 -19.06 -7.89 -22.52
CA GLU A 19 -19.15 -9.07 -21.69
C GLU A 19 -18.15 -8.97 -20.55
N PRO A 20 -18.56 -9.23 -19.31
CA PRO A 20 -17.69 -9.09 -18.15
C PRO A 20 -16.52 -10.07 -18.29
N GLY A 21 -15.30 -9.55 -18.19
CA GLY A 21 -14.08 -10.36 -18.20
C GLY A 21 -14.08 -11.39 -17.05
N ALA A 22 -13.28 -12.45 -17.19
CA ALA A 22 -13.16 -13.49 -16.17
C ALA A 22 -12.79 -12.92 -14.80
N VAL A 23 -13.28 -13.56 -13.71
CA VAL A 23 -13.05 -13.11 -12.33
C VAL A 23 -12.39 -14.20 -11.48
N THR A 24 -11.33 -13.83 -10.75
CA THR A 24 -10.78 -14.63 -9.65
C THR A 24 -11.29 -14.06 -8.33
N ILE A 25 -12.00 -14.85 -7.54
CA ILE A 25 -12.42 -14.47 -6.18
C ILE A 25 -11.35 -14.95 -5.21
N VAL A 26 -10.68 -14.03 -4.54
CA VAL A 26 -9.65 -14.29 -3.53
C VAL A 26 -10.27 -14.20 -2.14
N VAL A 27 -10.20 -15.30 -1.39
CA VAL A 27 -10.78 -15.43 -0.06
C VAL A 27 -9.67 -15.79 0.94
N PRO A 28 -9.18 -14.83 1.76
CA PRO A 28 -8.28 -15.16 2.85
C PRO A 28 -9.04 -15.86 3.99
N THR A 29 -8.52 -16.96 4.50
CA THR A 29 -9.12 -17.74 5.60
C THR A 29 -8.16 -17.92 6.77
N PHE A 30 -8.73 -17.94 7.98
CA PHE A 30 -8.05 -18.30 9.22
C PHE A 30 -9.03 -18.89 10.23
N ASN A 31 -9.08 -20.23 10.33
CA ASN A 31 -10.02 -20.99 11.16
C ASN A 31 -11.49 -20.62 10.83
N GLU A 32 -11.88 -20.88 9.58
CA GLU A 32 -13.20 -20.54 9.02
C GLU A 32 -13.93 -21.79 8.49
N SER A 33 -13.57 -23.00 8.97
CA SER A 33 -14.11 -24.28 8.48
C SER A 33 -15.66 -24.33 8.49
N ALA A 34 -16.29 -23.70 9.48
CA ALA A 34 -17.76 -23.62 9.59
C ALA A 34 -18.42 -22.76 8.50
N ASN A 35 -17.69 -21.81 7.91
CA ASN A 35 -18.22 -20.83 6.95
C ASN A 35 -18.01 -21.26 5.48
N VAL A 36 -17.01 -22.10 5.20
CA VAL A 36 -16.54 -22.46 3.85
C VAL A 36 -17.68 -22.98 2.96
N ARG A 37 -18.43 -23.97 3.42
CA ARG A 37 -19.52 -24.57 2.62
C ARG A 37 -20.62 -23.56 2.28
N GLN A 38 -21.00 -22.74 3.27
CA GLN A 38 -22.01 -21.70 3.09
C GLN A 38 -21.54 -20.65 2.10
N LEU A 39 -20.28 -20.22 2.19
CA LEU A 39 -19.71 -19.24 1.29
C LEU A 39 -19.66 -19.75 -0.16
N LEU A 40 -19.16 -20.97 -0.38
CA LEU A 40 -19.10 -21.57 -1.72
C LEU A 40 -20.50 -21.76 -2.32
N HIS A 41 -21.49 -22.14 -1.51
CA HIS A 41 -22.87 -22.21 -1.94
C HIS A 41 -23.41 -20.86 -2.37
N GLN A 42 -23.19 -19.81 -1.56
CA GLN A 42 -23.59 -18.43 -1.90
C GLN A 42 -22.90 -17.91 -3.17
N ILE A 43 -21.61 -18.24 -3.39
CA ILE A 43 -20.89 -17.87 -4.62
C ILE A 43 -21.52 -18.58 -5.82
N THR A 44 -21.82 -19.87 -5.68
CA THR A 44 -22.45 -20.67 -6.76
C THR A 44 -23.82 -20.12 -7.17
N GLU A 45 -24.62 -19.65 -6.21
CA GLU A 45 -25.92 -19.04 -6.49
C GLU A 45 -25.81 -17.64 -7.09
N ALA A 46 -24.79 -16.89 -6.68
CA ALA A 46 -24.64 -15.48 -7.00
C ALA A 46 -23.94 -15.21 -8.34
N VAL A 47 -22.96 -16.03 -8.69
CA VAL A 47 -22.17 -15.82 -9.90
C VAL A 47 -22.84 -16.50 -11.09
N PRO A 48 -23.31 -15.72 -12.10
CA PRO A 48 -23.98 -16.32 -13.25
C PRO A 48 -22.99 -17.12 -14.12
N ALA A 49 -23.45 -18.23 -14.71
CA ALA A 49 -22.63 -19.13 -15.53
C ALA A 49 -21.90 -18.44 -16.71
N ARG A 50 -22.42 -17.30 -17.17
CA ARG A 50 -21.80 -16.46 -18.23
C ARG A 50 -20.57 -15.68 -17.76
N LEU A 51 -20.35 -15.55 -16.45
CA LEU A 51 -19.17 -14.90 -15.88
C LEU A 51 -18.16 -15.98 -15.50
N PRO A 52 -17.10 -16.22 -16.30
CA PRO A 52 -16.07 -17.19 -15.95
C PRO A 52 -15.46 -16.85 -14.59
N CYS A 53 -15.54 -17.78 -13.65
CA CYS A 53 -15.15 -17.55 -12.25
C CYS A 53 -14.20 -18.65 -11.79
N GLU A 54 -13.20 -18.29 -11.03
CA GLU A 54 -12.39 -19.17 -10.19
C GLU A 54 -12.35 -18.64 -8.75
N VAL A 55 -12.21 -19.51 -7.77
CA VAL A 55 -12.07 -19.13 -6.36
C VAL A 55 -10.73 -19.61 -5.83
N VAL A 56 -9.98 -18.68 -5.25
CA VAL A 56 -8.67 -18.96 -4.63
C VAL A 56 -8.76 -18.66 -3.14
N PHE A 57 -8.82 -19.71 -2.33
CA PHE A 57 -8.65 -19.58 -0.90
C PHE A 57 -7.16 -19.47 -0.56
N VAL A 58 -6.80 -18.47 0.23
CA VAL A 58 -5.44 -18.37 0.80
C VAL A 58 -5.56 -18.55 2.30
N ASP A 59 -5.11 -19.70 2.76
CA ASP A 59 -5.43 -20.21 4.07
C ASP A 59 -4.24 -20.18 5.03
N ASP A 60 -4.45 -19.58 6.21
CA ASP A 60 -3.51 -19.49 7.33
C ASP A 60 -3.97 -20.30 8.54
N SER A 61 -4.96 -21.21 8.36
CA SER A 61 -5.62 -21.90 9.44
C SER A 61 -4.75 -22.96 10.12
N THR A 62 -5.07 -23.21 11.36
CA THR A 62 -4.49 -24.28 12.17
C THR A 62 -5.49 -25.40 12.47
N ASP A 63 -6.74 -25.25 11.97
CA ASP A 63 -7.82 -26.23 12.05
C ASP A 63 -7.99 -26.99 10.72
N ASP A 64 -9.12 -27.67 10.55
CA ASP A 64 -9.46 -28.46 9.36
C ASP A 64 -10.00 -27.63 8.17
N THR A 65 -9.86 -26.30 8.20
CA THR A 65 -10.34 -25.40 7.13
C THR A 65 -9.85 -25.83 5.73
N PRO A 66 -8.54 -26.13 5.48
CA PRO A 66 -8.07 -26.54 4.17
C PRO A 66 -8.78 -27.79 3.64
N GLN A 67 -8.95 -28.82 4.49
CA GLN A 67 -9.60 -30.06 4.13
C GLN A 67 -11.10 -29.86 3.82
N VAL A 68 -11.75 -28.97 4.57
CA VAL A 68 -13.16 -28.60 4.30
C VAL A 68 -13.29 -27.88 2.96
N ILE A 69 -12.34 -26.99 2.59
CA ILE A 69 -12.30 -26.33 1.29
C ILE A 69 -12.15 -27.35 0.18
N GLU A 70 -11.15 -28.25 0.25
CA GLU A 70 -10.88 -29.29 -0.75
C GLU A 70 -12.10 -30.19 -0.98
N LYS A 71 -12.80 -30.56 0.10
CA LYS A 71 -14.01 -31.37 0.01
C LYS A 71 -15.18 -30.61 -0.61
N ALA A 72 -15.39 -29.35 -0.23
CA ALA A 72 -16.48 -28.54 -0.75
C ALA A 72 -16.21 -28.10 -2.22
N ALA A 73 -14.97 -28.03 -2.65
CA ALA A 73 -14.57 -27.71 -4.02
C ALA A 73 -15.10 -28.74 -5.04
N GLN A 74 -15.28 -30.00 -4.63
CA GLN A 74 -15.75 -31.08 -5.52
C GLN A 74 -17.20 -30.87 -6.01
N ASP A 75 -17.98 -30.10 -5.26
CA ASP A 75 -19.39 -29.83 -5.56
C ASP A 75 -19.58 -28.49 -6.31
N CYS A 76 -18.50 -27.74 -6.59
CA CYS A 76 -18.59 -26.43 -7.21
C CYS A 76 -18.54 -26.49 -8.75
N PRO A 77 -19.32 -25.65 -9.46
CA PRO A 77 -19.34 -25.61 -10.92
C PRO A 77 -18.16 -24.83 -11.53
N PHE A 78 -17.27 -24.28 -10.70
CA PHE A 78 -16.09 -23.51 -11.07
C PHE A 78 -14.85 -24.03 -10.34
N PRO A 79 -13.63 -23.75 -10.84
CA PRO A 79 -12.39 -24.14 -10.18
C PRO A 79 -12.27 -23.49 -8.79
N VAL A 80 -11.93 -24.28 -7.80
CA VAL A 80 -11.62 -23.84 -6.43
C VAL A 80 -10.23 -24.35 -6.08
N THR A 81 -9.35 -23.43 -5.69
CA THR A 81 -7.97 -23.73 -5.29
C THR A 81 -7.76 -23.30 -3.86
N VAL A 82 -7.05 -24.11 -3.07
CA VAL A 82 -6.58 -23.74 -1.74
C VAL A 82 -5.06 -23.59 -1.74
N LEU A 83 -4.58 -22.44 -1.26
CA LEU A 83 -3.17 -22.14 -1.03
C LEU A 83 -2.96 -22.05 0.48
N HIS A 84 -2.62 -23.17 1.11
CA HIS A 84 -2.29 -23.19 2.53
C HIS A 84 -0.87 -22.68 2.77
N ARG A 85 -0.71 -21.74 3.73
CA ARG A 85 0.58 -21.13 4.09
C ARG A 85 1.06 -21.64 5.45
N GLU A 86 2.07 -22.50 5.46
CA GLU A 86 2.65 -23.03 6.70
C GLU A 86 3.26 -21.91 7.57
N GLU A 87 3.90 -20.92 6.95
CA GLU A 87 4.49 -19.76 7.62
C GLU A 87 3.80 -18.46 7.16
N PRO A 88 2.65 -18.07 7.73
CA PRO A 88 1.91 -16.90 7.31
C PRO A 88 2.64 -15.60 7.63
N VAL A 89 3.12 -14.90 6.62
CA VAL A 89 3.74 -13.58 6.74
C VAL A 89 2.75 -12.49 6.33
N GLY A 90 2.65 -11.42 7.13
CA GLY A 90 1.78 -10.27 6.82
C GLY A 90 0.30 -10.46 7.20
N GLY A 91 -0.07 -11.59 7.83
CA GLY A 91 -1.44 -11.89 8.24
C GLY A 91 -2.41 -11.88 7.06
N LEU A 92 -3.67 -11.48 7.28
CA LEU A 92 -4.71 -11.43 6.25
C LEU A 92 -4.28 -10.62 5.00
N GLY A 93 -3.62 -9.50 5.17
CA GLY A 93 -3.09 -8.73 4.03
C GLY A 93 -2.04 -9.52 3.23
N GLY A 94 -1.19 -10.31 3.90
CA GLY A 94 -0.25 -11.22 3.25
C GLY A 94 -0.96 -12.32 2.47
N ALA A 95 -2.02 -12.90 3.02
CA ALA A 95 -2.84 -13.88 2.31
C ALA A 95 -3.44 -13.28 1.03
N VAL A 96 -4.01 -12.08 1.11
CA VAL A 96 -4.53 -11.41 -0.08
C VAL A 96 -3.44 -11.17 -1.13
N VAL A 97 -2.23 -10.75 -0.74
CA VAL A 97 -1.12 -10.55 -1.71
C VAL A 97 -0.75 -11.84 -2.42
N GLU A 98 -0.73 -12.97 -1.73
CA GLU A 98 -0.50 -14.28 -2.39
C GLU A 98 -1.65 -14.65 -3.32
N GLY A 99 -2.91 -14.41 -2.93
CA GLY A 99 -4.07 -14.58 -3.82
C GLY A 99 -4.01 -13.67 -5.06
N LEU A 100 -3.59 -12.39 -4.91
CA LEU A 100 -3.40 -11.48 -6.04
C LEU A 100 -2.32 -11.96 -7.02
N LYS A 101 -1.27 -12.64 -6.54
CA LYS A 101 -0.22 -13.24 -7.38
C LYS A 101 -0.71 -14.50 -8.09
N ALA A 102 -1.54 -15.30 -7.43
CA ALA A 102 -2.07 -16.54 -7.97
C ALA A 102 -3.21 -16.32 -8.98
N ALA A 103 -3.93 -15.19 -8.88
CA ALA A 103 -5.05 -14.87 -9.74
C ALA A 103 -4.66 -14.79 -11.22
N THR A 104 -5.42 -15.45 -12.08
CA THR A 104 -5.17 -15.50 -13.52
C THR A 104 -6.13 -14.63 -14.34
N SER A 105 -7.32 -14.35 -13.80
CA SER A 105 -8.38 -13.59 -14.45
C SER A 105 -8.09 -12.08 -14.56
N ASP A 106 -8.80 -11.38 -15.45
CA ASP A 106 -8.66 -9.93 -15.64
C ASP A 106 -9.12 -9.14 -14.42
N TRP A 107 -10.16 -9.61 -13.75
CA TRP A 107 -10.67 -9.05 -12.51
C TRP A 107 -10.36 -9.94 -11.32
N ILE A 108 -9.97 -9.33 -10.23
CA ILE A 108 -9.74 -10.00 -8.96
C ILE A 108 -10.67 -9.37 -7.94
N VAL A 109 -11.55 -10.16 -7.37
CA VAL A 109 -12.44 -9.77 -6.29
C VAL A 109 -11.88 -10.30 -4.98
N VAL A 110 -11.67 -9.44 -4.00
CA VAL A 110 -11.26 -9.84 -2.65
C VAL A 110 -12.47 -9.75 -1.73
N MET A 111 -12.73 -10.80 -0.96
CA MET A 111 -13.79 -10.85 0.04
C MET A 111 -13.40 -11.71 1.23
N ASP A 112 -13.95 -11.42 2.42
CA ASP A 112 -13.68 -12.19 3.62
C ASP A 112 -14.42 -13.55 3.62
N GLY A 113 -13.87 -14.55 4.34
CA GLY A 113 -14.40 -15.91 4.41
C GLY A 113 -15.56 -16.10 5.40
N ASP A 114 -16.01 -15.04 6.11
CA ASP A 114 -16.98 -15.10 7.21
C ASP A 114 -18.44 -14.83 6.80
N CYS A 115 -18.72 -14.82 5.51
CA CYS A 115 -20.03 -14.56 4.89
C CYS A 115 -20.61 -13.16 5.17
N GLN A 116 -19.83 -12.20 5.68
CA GLN A 116 -20.29 -10.82 5.89
C GLN A 116 -20.33 -9.99 4.60
N HIS A 117 -19.58 -10.40 3.59
CA HIS A 117 -19.57 -9.82 2.25
C HIS A 117 -20.50 -10.61 1.31
N PRO A 118 -21.60 -10.02 0.80
CA PRO A 118 -22.54 -10.75 -0.03
C PRO A 118 -21.93 -11.08 -1.41
N PRO A 119 -21.79 -12.38 -1.78
CA PRO A 119 -21.26 -12.77 -3.09
C PRO A 119 -22.12 -12.27 -4.26
N SER A 120 -23.41 -12.00 -4.03
CA SER A 120 -24.32 -11.42 -5.03
C SER A 120 -23.85 -10.08 -5.60
N LEU A 121 -22.92 -9.39 -4.93
CA LEU A 121 -22.35 -8.15 -5.41
C LEU A 121 -21.17 -8.37 -6.39
N VAL A 122 -20.60 -9.56 -6.48
CA VAL A 122 -19.44 -9.85 -7.34
C VAL A 122 -19.70 -9.48 -8.80
N PRO A 123 -20.80 -9.88 -9.45
CA PRO A 123 -21.08 -9.48 -10.82
C PRO A 123 -21.20 -7.96 -10.99
N ASP A 124 -21.84 -7.27 -10.04
CA ASP A 124 -22.01 -5.82 -10.08
C ASP A 124 -20.70 -5.06 -9.92
N LEU A 125 -19.77 -5.54 -9.09
CA LEU A 125 -18.42 -4.99 -8.96
C LEU A 125 -17.69 -5.06 -10.30
N VAL A 126 -17.69 -6.23 -10.96
CA VAL A 126 -17.02 -6.42 -12.25
C VAL A 126 -17.70 -5.56 -13.32
N ALA A 127 -19.02 -5.63 -13.46
CA ALA A 127 -19.77 -4.85 -14.46
C ALA A 127 -19.61 -3.34 -14.28
N THR A 128 -19.57 -2.86 -13.03
CA THR A 128 -19.33 -1.44 -12.74
C THR A 128 -17.89 -1.04 -13.09
N GLY A 129 -16.93 -1.92 -12.84
CA GLY A 129 -15.54 -1.72 -13.22
C GLY A 129 -15.36 -1.62 -14.74
N GLU A 130 -16.02 -2.49 -15.51
CA GLU A 130 -15.99 -2.44 -16.96
C GLU A 130 -16.62 -1.15 -17.49
N ARG A 131 -17.85 -0.83 -17.08
CA ARG A 131 -18.57 0.38 -17.50
C ARG A 131 -17.80 1.67 -17.21
N ALA A 132 -17.15 1.74 -16.05
CA ALA A 132 -16.38 2.92 -15.63
C ALA A 132 -14.93 2.92 -16.12
N ASN A 133 -14.49 1.87 -16.83
CA ASN A 133 -13.09 1.60 -17.13
C ASN A 133 -12.19 1.81 -15.89
N ALA A 134 -12.65 1.27 -14.75
CA ALA A 134 -11.99 1.45 -13.48
C ALA A 134 -10.86 0.44 -13.28
N GLY A 135 -9.80 0.89 -12.61
CA GLY A 135 -8.76 -0.02 -12.11
C GLY A 135 -9.10 -0.64 -10.76
N LEU A 136 -9.99 0.02 -9.99
CA LEU A 136 -10.42 -0.44 -8.66
C LEU A 136 -11.89 -0.09 -8.45
N VAL A 137 -12.68 -1.05 -7.97
CA VAL A 137 -14.08 -0.87 -7.55
C VAL A 137 -14.20 -1.27 -6.09
N VAL A 138 -14.62 -0.35 -5.24
CA VAL A 138 -14.73 -0.58 -3.80
C VAL A 138 -16.19 -0.80 -3.42
N ALA A 139 -16.49 -1.91 -2.77
CA ALA A 139 -17.77 -2.09 -2.08
C ALA A 139 -17.76 -1.22 -0.82
N SER A 140 -18.61 -0.19 -0.81
CA SER A 140 -18.58 0.86 0.21
C SER A 140 -19.84 0.82 1.08
N ARG A 141 -19.63 0.90 2.39
CA ARG A 141 -20.68 1.02 3.42
C ARG A 141 -21.09 2.47 3.66
N TYR A 142 -20.42 3.44 3.03
CA TYR A 142 -20.52 4.87 3.34
C TYR A 142 -21.17 5.70 2.24
N ILE A 143 -21.48 5.13 1.09
CA ILE A 143 -22.24 5.79 0.02
C ILE A 143 -23.72 5.50 0.14
N LYS A 144 -24.56 6.24 -0.59
CA LYS A 144 -26.03 6.08 -0.58
C LYS A 144 -26.40 4.65 -1.00
N GLY A 145 -27.14 3.94 -0.17
CA GLY A 145 -27.50 2.53 -0.35
C GLY A 145 -26.57 1.56 0.40
N GLY A 146 -25.44 2.01 0.90
CA GLY A 146 -24.57 1.21 1.77
C GLY A 146 -25.02 1.23 3.23
N SER A 147 -24.73 0.16 3.97
CA SER A 147 -25.08 0.04 5.39
C SER A 147 -24.00 -0.67 6.21
N ARG A 148 -23.91 -0.30 7.47
CA ARG A 148 -23.02 -0.87 8.49
C ARG A 148 -23.80 -1.69 9.52
N ALA A 149 -25.00 -2.16 9.18
CA ALA A 149 -25.90 -2.82 10.11
C ALA A 149 -25.26 -4.02 10.84
N GLY A 150 -24.40 -4.79 10.18
CA GLY A 150 -23.64 -5.90 10.76
C GLY A 150 -22.44 -5.51 11.65
N LEU A 151 -22.16 -4.21 11.84
CA LEU A 151 -21.15 -3.75 12.81
C LEU A 151 -21.79 -3.62 14.20
N ALA A 152 -21.63 -4.62 15.02
CA ALA A 152 -22.13 -4.62 16.39
C ALA A 152 -21.42 -3.55 17.27
N GLY A 153 -22.21 -2.64 17.87
CA GLY A 153 -21.79 -1.71 18.93
C GLY A 153 -21.32 -0.32 18.45
N SER A 154 -21.79 0.73 19.16
CA SER A 154 -21.46 2.14 18.91
C SER A 154 -19.97 2.45 18.98
N TYR A 155 -19.22 1.78 19.85
CA TYR A 155 -17.76 1.92 19.99
C TYR A 155 -17.02 1.51 18.70
N ARG A 156 -17.37 0.36 18.11
CA ARG A 156 -16.77 -0.11 16.85
C ARG A 156 -17.05 0.82 15.68
N VAL A 157 -18.25 1.40 15.63
CA VAL A 157 -18.62 2.41 14.64
C VAL A 157 -17.76 3.67 14.81
N ALA A 158 -17.55 4.14 16.05
CA ALA A 158 -16.73 5.31 16.34
C ALA A 158 -15.26 5.08 15.96
N VAL A 159 -14.69 3.93 16.32
CA VAL A 159 -13.31 3.52 15.96
C VAL A 159 -13.15 3.43 14.45
N SER A 160 -14.10 2.80 13.74
CA SER A 160 -14.08 2.69 12.27
C SER A 160 -14.14 4.06 11.59
N ARG A 161 -14.99 4.98 12.09
CA ARG A 161 -15.07 6.36 11.57
C ARG A 161 -13.77 7.13 11.82
N GLY A 162 -13.21 7.05 13.04
CA GLY A 162 -11.94 7.67 13.38
C GLY A 162 -10.78 7.17 12.53
N ALA A 163 -10.69 5.86 12.33
CA ALA A 163 -9.70 5.25 11.46
C ALA A 163 -9.84 5.71 9.99
N THR A 164 -11.08 5.76 9.47
CA THR A 164 -11.36 6.26 8.12
C THR A 164 -10.98 7.73 7.98
N TRP A 165 -11.36 8.58 8.94
CA TRP A 165 -11.02 10.00 8.95
C TRP A 165 -9.49 10.21 8.99
N LEU A 166 -8.80 9.54 9.92
CA LEU A 166 -7.33 9.61 10.04
C LEU A 166 -6.65 9.19 8.74
N THR A 167 -7.11 8.10 8.14
CA THR A 167 -6.54 7.58 6.89
C THR A 167 -6.71 8.57 5.74
N LYS A 168 -7.90 9.16 5.60
CA LYS A 168 -8.18 10.19 4.58
C LYS A 168 -7.37 11.47 4.82
N ALA A 169 -7.21 11.89 6.07
CA ALA A 169 -6.38 13.04 6.43
C ALA A 169 -4.89 12.82 6.10
N LEU A 170 -4.39 11.59 6.28
CA LEU A 170 -3.02 11.24 5.94
C LEU A 170 -2.76 11.07 4.44
N PHE A 171 -3.77 10.64 3.66
CA PHE A 171 -3.63 10.33 2.23
C PHE A 171 -4.70 11.01 1.36
N PRO A 172 -4.93 12.34 1.45
CA PRO A 172 -6.08 12.99 0.82
C PRO A 172 -6.10 12.83 -0.71
N ARG A 173 -4.93 12.89 -1.37
CA ARG A 173 -4.81 12.73 -2.83
C ARG A 173 -4.92 11.28 -3.30
N ARG A 174 -4.55 10.31 -2.46
CA ARG A 174 -4.55 8.87 -2.82
C ARG A 174 -5.90 8.22 -2.61
N LEU A 175 -6.64 8.71 -1.62
CA LEU A 175 -7.95 8.22 -1.24
C LEU A 175 -9.08 9.15 -1.71
N HIS A 176 -8.75 10.06 -2.64
CA HIS A 176 -9.80 10.85 -3.30
C HIS A 176 -10.73 9.92 -4.08
N GLY A 177 -12.04 10.05 -3.87
CA GLY A 177 -13.02 9.16 -4.48
C GLY A 177 -13.22 7.81 -3.80
N ILE A 178 -12.52 7.52 -2.69
CA ILE A 178 -12.75 6.33 -1.87
C ILE A 178 -13.42 6.74 -0.56
N SER A 179 -14.67 6.36 -0.36
CA SER A 179 -15.41 6.66 0.86
C SER A 179 -15.09 5.67 1.98
N ASP A 180 -14.82 4.40 1.62
CA ASP A 180 -14.51 3.31 2.55
C ASP A 180 -13.13 2.67 2.29
N PRO A 181 -12.03 3.35 2.66
CA PRO A 181 -10.68 2.80 2.47
C PRO A 181 -10.36 1.61 3.39
N MET A 182 -11.30 1.27 4.30
CA MET A 182 -11.16 0.14 5.23
C MET A 182 -11.96 -1.09 4.78
N SER A 183 -12.64 -1.04 3.63
CA SER A 183 -13.38 -2.18 3.12
C SER A 183 -12.46 -3.37 2.84
N GLY A 184 -12.90 -4.58 3.22
CA GLY A 184 -12.30 -5.86 2.82
C GLY A 184 -12.88 -6.40 1.52
N PHE A 185 -13.91 -5.73 0.97
CA PHE A 185 -14.63 -6.17 -0.22
C PHE A 185 -14.42 -5.19 -1.38
N PHE A 186 -13.75 -5.64 -2.43
CA PHE A 186 -13.43 -4.82 -3.59
C PHE A 186 -13.07 -5.67 -4.80
N ALA A 187 -13.21 -5.10 -6.00
CA ALA A 187 -12.69 -5.66 -7.24
C ALA A 187 -11.53 -4.80 -7.76
N ILE A 188 -10.47 -5.43 -8.25
CA ILE A 188 -9.32 -4.74 -8.83
C ILE A 188 -8.93 -5.39 -10.16
N ARG A 189 -8.61 -4.59 -11.18
CA ARG A 189 -8.04 -5.12 -12.42
C ARG A 189 -6.65 -5.67 -12.14
N ARG A 190 -6.36 -6.88 -12.64
CA ARG A 190 -5.04 -7.49 -12.51
C ARG A 190 -3.93 -6.59 -13.02
N SER A 191 -4.15 -5.88 -14.13
CA SER A 191 -3.19 -4.90 -14.69
C SER A 191 -2.94 -3.67 -13.80
N ALA A 192 -3.82 -3.38 -12.83
CA ALA A 192 -3.66 -2.29 -11.86
C ALA A 192 -2.91 -2.73 -10.60
N VAL A 193 -2.62 -4.02 -10.44
CA VAL A 193 -1.91 -4.58 -9.29
C VAL A 193 -0.41 -4.63 -9.58
N THR A 194 0.39 -4.12 -8.65
CA THR A 194 1.85 -4.30 -8.62
C THR A 194 2.19 -5.00 -7.31
N ALA A 195 2.08 -6.34 -7.30
CA ALA A 195 2.21 -7.15 -6.08
C ALA A 195 3.58 -6.97 -5.38
N GLU A 196 4.64 -6.69 -6.14
CA GLU A 196 6.02 -6.53 -5.65
C GLU A 196 6.22 -5.30 -4.76
N VAL A 197 5.36 -4.28 -4.90
CA VAL A 197 5.44 -3.07 -4.06
C VAL A 197 4.62 -3.19 -2.78
N LEU A 198 3.79 -4.23 -2.66
CA LEU A 198 2.94 -4.43 -1.50
C LEU A 198 3.74 -5.00 -0.33
N GLN A 199 3.52 -4.44 0.85
CA GLN A 199 4.18 -4.86 2.10
C GLN A 199 3.14 -4.84 3.23
N PRO A 200 2.16 -5.76 3.18
CA PRO A 200 1.03 -5.72 4.07
C PRO A 200 1.44 -5.95 5.52
N LEU A 201 0.93 -5.08 6.40
CA LEU A 201 1.02 -5.19 7.85
C LEU A 201 -0.41 -5.26 8.41
N GLY A 202 -0.91 -6.48 8.62
CA GLY A 202 -2.26 -6.69 9.16
C GLY A 202 -3.34 -6.86 8.09
N TYR A 203 -4.56 -6.34 8.33
CA TYR A 203 -5.78 -6.71 7.60
C TYR A 203 -6.37 -5.64 6.66
N LYS A 204 -5.71 -4.47 6.46
CA LYS A 204 -6.24 -3.36 5.64
C LYS A 204 -5.53 -3.26 4.29
N ILE A 205 -5.66 -4.30 3.48
CA ILE A 205 -4.96 -4.42 2.20
C ILE A 205 -5.46 -3.42 1.14
N LEU A 206 -6.76 -3.07 1.13
CA LEU A 206 -7.31 -2.07 0.20
C LEU A 206 -6.60 -0.72 0.32
N LEU A 207 -6.33 -0.28 1.55
CA LEU A 207 -5.59 0.95 1.80
C LEU A 207 -4.19 0.90 1.17
N GLU A 208 -3.51 -0.22 1.32
CA GLU A 208 -2.18 -0.40 0.76
C GLU A 208 -2.21 -0.40 -0.77
N LEU A 209 -3.15 -1.12 -1.38
CA LEU A 209 -3.38 -1.13 -2.82
C LEU A 209 -3.63 0.29 -3.36
N ALA A 210 -4.55 1.05 -2.73
CA ALA A 210 -4.87 2.41 -3.14
C ALA A 210 -3.66 3.36 -3.06
N VAL A 211 -2.81 3.20 -2.04
CA VAL A 211 -1.64 4.07 -1.83
C VAL A 211 -0.44 3.66 -2.68
N ARG A 212 -0.13 2.35 -2.80
CA ARG A 212 1.09 1.83 -3.46
C ARG A 212 0.87 1.49 -4.93
N SER A 213 -0.18 0.76 -5.30
CA SER A 213 -0.47 0.38 -6.71
C SER A 213 -1.05 1.53 -7.53
N ARG A 214 -1.68 2.51 -6.89
CA ARG A 214 -2.16 3.76 -7.52
C ARG A 214 -3.10 3.50 -8.71
N PRO A 215 -4.20 2.79 -8.54
CA PRO A 215 -5.15 2.58 -9.62
C PRO A 215 -5.59 3.93 -10.21
N ARG A 216 -5.61 4.05 -11.54
CA ARG A 216 -5.87 5.33 -12.22
C ARG A 216 -7.30 5.82 -11.99
N THR A 217 -8.26 4.90 -12.05
CA THR A 217 -9.68 5.20 -11.89
C THR A 217 -10.24 4.33 -10.78
N VAL A 218 -10.96 4.96 -9.85
CA VAL A 218 -11.61 4.28 -8.73
C VAL A 218 -13.10 4.62 -8.76
N THR A 219 -13.95 3.61 -8.56
CA THR A 219 -15.39 3.78 -8.39
C THR A 219 -15.88 2.98 -7.19
N GLU A 220 -17.10 3.24 -6.73
CA GLU A 220 -17.68 2.58 -5.57
C GLU A 220 -19.07 2.02 -5.87
N VAL A 221 -19.36 0.88 -5.25
CA VAL A 221 -20.67 0.23 -5.28
C VAL A 221 -21.17 0.13 -3.83
N PRO A 222 -22.44 0.49 -3.55
CA PRO A 222 -22.97 0.37 -2.19
C PRO A 222 -23.16 -1.09 -1.80
N PHE A 223 -22.86 -1.43 -0.55
CA PHE A 223 -23.22 -2.74 -0.02
C PHE A 223 -23.70 -2.67 1.44
N VAL A 224 -24.51 -3.64 1.79
CA VAL A 224 -24.99 -3.85 3.17
C VAL A 224 -24.08 -4.91 3.81
N PHE A 225 -23.35 -4.50 4.86
CA PHE A 225 -22.52 -5.42 5.63
C PHE A 225 -23.42 -6.36 6.43
N GLN A 226 -23.29 -7.67 6.17
CA GLN A 226 -24.16 -8.68 6.75
C GLN A 226 -23.69 -9.11 8.15
N ASP A 227 -24.56 -9.77 8.88
CA ASP A 227 -24.20 -10.45 10.12
C ASP A 227 -23.32 -11.67 9.80
N ARG A 228 -22.37 -11.95 10.68
CA ARG A 228 -21.48 -13.11 10.54
C ARG A 228 -22.27 -14.39 10.70
N PHE A 229 -22.00 -15.38 9.81
CA PHE A 229 -22.67 -16.68 9.87
C PHE A 229 -22.21 -17.50 11.09
N ALA A 230 -20.87 -17.56 11.32
CA ALA A 230 -20.29 -18.26 12.47
C ALA A 230 -19.00 -17.60 12.94
N GLY A 231 -18.57 -17.84 14.19
CA GLY A 231 -17.31 -17.37 14.76
C GLY A 231 -17.39 -16.01 15.46
N GLU A 232 -16.29 -15.62 16.13
CA GLU A 232 -16.17 -14.36 16.89
C GLU A 232 -15.22 -13.37 16.20
N SER A 233 -15.46 -12.07 16.43
CA SER A 233 -14.61 -11.02 15.88
C SER A 233 -13.29 -10.93 16.64
N LYS A 234 -12.16 -11.12 15.95
CA LYS A 234 -10.79 -11.11 16.48
C LYS A 234 -10.18 -9.70 16.61
N SER A 235 -11.00 -8.63 16.64
CA SER A 235 -10.52 -7.25 16.75
C SER A 235 -9.96 -6.96 18.14
N THR A 236 -8.64 -6.79 18.23
CA THR A 236 -7.90 -6.52 19.48
C THR A 236 -7.21 -5.16 19.45
N ALA A 237 -6.78 -4.66 20.64
CA ALA A 237 -5.96 -3.45 20.73
C ALA A 237 -4.62 -3.59 19.97
N GLN A 238 -4.09 -4.81 19.84
CA GLN A 238 -2.89 -5.08 19.05
C GLN A 238 -3.12 -4.81 17.55
N GLU A 239 -4.31 -5.11 17.03
CA GLU A 239 -4.68 -4.79 15.64
C GLU A 239 -4.74 -3.27 15.42
N GLY A 240 -5.21 -2.51 16.40
CA GLY A 240 -5.15 -1.04 16.36
C GLY A 240 -3.72 -0.51 16.27
N LEU A 241 -2.79 -1.06 17.07
CA LEU A 241 -1.38 -0.67 17.01
C LEU A 241 -0.71 -1.10 15.70
N ARG A 242 -1.01 -2.29 15.18
CA ARG A 242 -0.55 -2.75 13.86
C ARG A 242 -1.04 -1.82 12.76
N PHE A 243 -2.31 -1.39 12.81
CA PHE A 243 -2.88 -0.44 11.87
C PHE A 243 -2.16 0.92 11.92
N LEU A 244 -1.90 1.48 13.10
CA LEU A 244 -1.14 2.73 13.23
C LEU A 244 0.30 2.60 12.68
N ARG A 245 0.96 1.48 12.95
CA ARG A 245 2.29 1.17 12.36
C ARG A 245 2.22 1.06 10.84
N HIS A 246 1.17 0.45 10.31
CA HIS A 246 0.93 0.37 8.87
C HIS A 246 0.75 1.77 8.25
N LEU A 247 -0.09 2.62 8.85
CA LEU A 247 -0.26 4.01 8.41
C LEU A 247 1.07 4.78 8.41
N ALA A 248 1.85 4.65 9.49
CA ALA A 248 3.16 5.27 9.60
C ALA A 248 4.12 4.77 8.49
N GLY A 249 4.15 3.46 8.23
CA GLY A 249 4.95 2.85 7.16
C GLY A 249 4.54 3.35 5.76
N LEU A 250 3.23 3.38 5.48
CA LEU A 250 2.70 3.90 4.22
C LEU A 250 3.01 5.41 4.05
N ARG A 251 2.93 6.19 5.12
CA ARG A 251 3.26 7.62 5.09
C ARG A 251 4.76 7.83 4.91
N ALA A 252 5.61 7.06 5.60
CA ALA A 252 7.05 7.10 5.46
C ALA A 252 7.53 6.72 4.04
N ALA A 253 6.75 5.95 3.29
CA ALA A 253 7.01 5.65 1.89
C ALA A 253 6.88 6.87 0.96
N SER A 254 6.22 7.97 1.39
CA SER A 254 6.10 9.17 0.57
C SER A 254 7.42 9.97 0.58
N PRO A 255 7.89 10.51 -0.58
CA PRO A 255 9.08 11.32 -0.64
C PRO A 255 9.05 12.54 0.31
N VAL A 256 7.87 13.18 0.42
CA VAL A 256 7.69 14.36 1.29
C VAL A 256 7.84 13.99 2.77
N ALA A 257 7.25 12.87 3.21
CA ALA A 257 7.39 12.44 4.60
C ALA A 257 8.83 12.03 4.93
N ARG A 258 9.52 11.37 3.98
CA ARG A 258 10.96 11.08 4.13
C ARG A 258 11.78 12.35 4.20
N MET A 259 11.45 13.36 3.39
CA MET A 259 12.15 14.67 3.44
C MET A 259 11.94 15.36 4.78
N ILE A 260 10.71 15.39 5.32
CA ILE A 260 10.43 15.94 6.65
C ILE A 260 11.19 15.15 7.73
N GLY A 261 11.11 13.82 7.70
CA GLY A 261 11.85 12.95 8.63
C GLY A 261 13.37 13.15 8.55
N PHE A 262 13.89 13.32 7.34
CA PHE A 262 15.31 13.63 7.09
C PHE A 262 15.72 14.97 7.75
N GLY A 263 14.87 16.00 7.66
CA GLY A 263 15.09 17.27 8.32
C GLY A 263 15.02 17.17 9.84
N LEU A 264 14.00 16.49 10.38
CA LEU A 264 13.85 16.29 11.83
C LEU A 264 15.05 15.52 12.41
N ILE A 265 15.50 14.46 11.76
CA ILE A 265 16.71 13.72 12.17
C ILE A 265 17.93 14.63 12.07
N GLY A 266 18.04 15.43 10.99
CA GLY A 266 19.13 16.40 10.82
C GLY A 266 19.29 17.34 12.00
N LEU A 267 18.16 17.82 12.55
CA LEU A 267 18.15 18.68 13.73
C LEU A 267 18.68 17.96 14.98
N THR A 268 18.44 16.68 15.15
CA THR A 268 18.96 15.93 16.32
C THR A 268 20.47 15.82 16.33
N GLY A 269 21.13 15.93 15.17
CA GLY A 269 22.57 15.91 15.03
C GLY A 269 23.31 17.08 15.71
N PHE A 270 22.58 18.16 16.03
CA PHE A 270 23.14 19.24 16.83
C PHE A 270 23.55 18.79 18.24
N VAL A 271 22.84 17.85 18.83
CA VAL A 271 23.13 17.38 20.19
C VAL A 271 24.53 16.73 20.28
N PRO A 272 24.82 15.66 19.51
CA PRO A 272 26.16 15.06 19.55
C PRO A 272 27.27 15.99 19.04
N ASN A 273 26.97 16.92 18.11
CA ASN A 273 27.92 17.93 17.69
C ASN A 273 28.29 18.84 18.86
N LEU A 274 27.34 19.47 19.54
CA LEU A 274 27.62 20.39 20.67
C LEU A 274 28.29 19.67 21.84
N LEU A 275 27.86 18.45 22.16
CA LEU A 275 28.50 17.65 23.22
C LEU A 275 29.93 17.27 22.85
N GLY A 276 30.16 16.88 21.59
CA GLY A 276 31.51 16.60 21.08
C GLY A 276 32.43 17.83 21.11
N LEU A 277 31.94 18.98 20.66
CA LEU A 277 32.69 20.25 20.69
C LEU A 277 33.03 20.61 22.12
N TRP A 278 32.07 20.59 23.04
CA TRP A 278 32.29 20.85 24.45
C TRP A 278 33.36 19.92 25.06
N ALA A 279 33.23 18.62 24.82
CA ALA A 279 34.16 17.64 25.39
C ALA A 279 35.58 17.79 24.86
N LEU A 280 35.72 18.00 23.53
CA LEU A 280 37.04 18.17 22.90
C LEU A 280 37.75 19.50 23.33
N THR A 281 36.98 20.57 23.45
CA THR A 281 37.51 21.84 23.94
C THR A 281 37.84 21.80 25.42
N ALA A 282 37.04 21.12 26.26
CA ALA A 282 37.34 20.88 27.65
C ALA A 282 38.60 20.01 27.85
N ALA A 283 38.92 19.13 26.91
CA ALA A 283 40.13 18.33 26.88
C ALA A 283 41.37 19.13 26.37
N GLY A 284 41.21 20.44 26.13
CA GLY A 284 42.32 21.34 25.71
C GLY A 284 42.55 21.41 24.20
N MET A 285 41.67 20.82 23.38
CA MET A 285 41.80 20.92 21.92
C MET A 285 41.39 22.33 21.43
N HIS A 286 42.14 22.87 20.48
CA HIS A 286 41.78 24.14 19.86
C HIS A 286 40.42 24.04 19.14
N TYR A 287 39.59 25.09 19.22
CA TYR A 287 38.19 25.04 18.78
C TYR A 287 37.99 24.64 17.30
N VAL A 288 38.93 25.00 16.39
CA VAL A 288 38.82 24.69 14.95
C VAL A 288 38.86 23.18 14.68
N PRO A 289 39.88 22.40 15.08
CA PRO A 289 39.87 20.94 14.92
C PRO A 289 38.79 20.28 15.76
N ALA A 290 38.44 20.82 16.94
CA ALA A 290 37.36 20.33 17.76
C ALA A 290 36.00 20.41 17.03
N GLU A 291 35.71 21.53 16.36
CA GLU A 291 34.47 21.71 15.55
C GLU A 291 34.41 20.73 14.37
N ILE A 292 35.53 20.55 13.64
CA ILE A 292 35.61 19.62 12.53
C ILE A 292 35.27 18.19 12.99
N LEU A 293 35.85 17.75 14.10
CA LEU A 293 35.60 16.41 14.64
C LEU A 293 34.17 16.26 15.21
N ALA A 294 33.71 17.28 15.94
CA ALA A 294 32.36 17.32 16.49
C ALA A 294 31.29 17.26 15.39
N ASN A 295 31.49 17.96 14.28
CA ASN A 295 30.59 17.89 13.13
C ASN A 295 30.51 16.48 12.56
N GLN A 296 31.62 15.73 12.52
CA GLN A 296 31.56 14.33 12.04
C GLN A 296 30.77 13.43 13.00
N LEU A 297 30.74 13.71 14.31
CA LEU A 297 29.86 13.00 15.25
C LEU A 297 28.38 13.26 14.93
N GLY A 298 28.01 14.50 14.63
CA GLY A 298 26.66 14.85 14.17
C GLY A 298 26.28 14.16 12.86
N VAL A 299 27.21 14.11 11.89
CA VAL A 299 27.02 13.41 10.61
C VAL A 299 26.83 11.90 10.82
N ALA A 300 27.66 11.27 11.67
CA ALA A 300 27.56 9.86 11.98
C ALA A 300 26.22 9.52 12.69
N TRP A 301 25.81 10.32 13.65
CA TRP A 301 24.54 10.23 14.33
C TRP A 301 23.37 10.27 13.35
N ASN A 302 23.33 11.30 12.51
CA ASN A 302 22.30 11.47 11.48
C ASN A 302 22.27 10.28 10.52
N PHE A 303 23.42 9.79 10.07
CA PHE A 303 23.51 8.60 9.22
C PHE A 303 22.87 7.40 9.88
N VAL A 304 23.19 7.09 11.13
CA VAL A 304 22.65 5.95 11.87
C VAL A 304 21.13 6.05 11.97
N LEU A 305 20.58 7.20 12.37
CA LEU A 305 19.15 7.39 12.49
C LEU A 305 18.43 7.32 11.14
N ILE A 306 18.96 7.95 10.10
CA ILE A 306 18.41 7.93 8.75
C ILE A 306 18.39 6.51 8.21
N GLU A 307 19.47 5.75 8.39
CA GLU A 307 19.62 4.35 8.00
C GLU A 307 18.58 3.44 8.67
N HIS A 308 18.33 3.64 9.98
CA HIS A 308 17.46 2.76 10.75
C HIS A 308 15.99 3.16 10.72
N LEU A 309 15.68 4.45 10.59
CA LEU A 309 14.32 4.96 10.66
C LEU A 309 13.70 5.26 9.29
N LEU A 310 14.46 5.91 8.37
CA LEU A 310 13.92 6.36 7.09
C LEU A 310 14.10 5.36 5.95
N PHE A 311 15.26 4.71 5.87
CA PHE A 311 15.64 3.86 4.73
C PHE A 311 15.86 2.40 5.12
N ARG A 312 15.24 1.94 6.19
CA ARG A 312 15.36 0.57 6.70
C ARG A 312 15.17 -0.52 5.64
N GLU A 313 14.24 -0.33 4.71
CA GLU A 313 13.92 -1.28 3.65
C GLU A 313 14.90 -1.24 2.48
N ARG A 314 15.56 -0.09 2.24
CA ARG A 314 16.43 0.14 1.09
C ARG A 314 17.92 -0.14 1.34
N ARG A 315 18.31 -0.42 2.58
CA ARG A 315 19.73 -0.66 2.97
C ARG A 315 20.32 -1.97 2.45
N ARG A 316 19.52 -2.88 1.90
CA ARG A 316 19.99 -4.19 1.39
C ARG A 316 20.81 -4.12 0.10
N HIS A 317 20.80 -2.99 -0.62
CA HIS A 317 21.38 -2.90 -1.96
C HIS A 317 22.87 -2.53 -2.01
N ARG A 318 23.47 -2.08 -0.90
CA ARG A 318 24.88 -1.66 -0.82
C ARG A 318 25.49 -2.04 0.52
N ARG A 319 26.85 -2.15 0.57
CA ARG A 319 27.58 -2.36 1.82
C ARG A 319 27.41 -1.13 2.73
N TRP A 320 27.37 -1.34 4.03
CA TRP A 320 27.19 -0.28 5.03
C TRP A 320 28.23 0.85 4.90
N TRP A 321 29.52 0.49 4.74
CA TRP A 321 30.61 1.45 4.60
C TRP A 321 30.48 2.33 3.35
N ASP A 322 30.03 1.80 2.21
CA ASP A 322 29.80 2.57 0.98
C ASP A 322 28.68 3.58 1.19
N ARG A 323 27.61 3.21 1.90
CA ARG A 323 26.52 4.14 2.25
C ARG A 323 26.98 5.22 3.22
N ALA A 324 27.73 4.86 4.28
CA ALA A 324 28.27 5.79 5.27
C ALA A 324 29.22 6.81 4.62
N GLY A 325 30.15 6.35 3.78
CA GLY A 325 31.08 7.22 3.07
C GLY A 325 30.40 8.21 2.13
N ARG A 326 29.41 7.74 1.33
CA ARG A 326 28.64 8.61 0.45
C ARG A 326 27.79 9.61 1.22
N PHE A 327 27.17 9.19 2.33
CA PHE A 327 26.39 10.09 3.17
C PHE A 327 27.28 11.17 3.80
N ALA A 328 28.45 10.81 4.33
CA ALA A 328 29.41 11.76 4.89
C ALA A 328 29.95 12.74 3.81
N LEU A 329 30.23 12.24 2.60
CA LEU A 329 30.64 13.08 1.48
C LEU A 329 29.56 14.10 1.13
N LEU A 330 28.30 13.70 1.01
CA LEU A 330 27.18 14.58 0.69
C LEU A 330 26.94 15.62 1.82
N ALA A 331 27.09 15.22 3.08
CA ALA A 331 26.92 16.11 4.21
C ALA A 331 28.01 17.20 4.27
N ASN A 332 29.26 16.85 3.98
CA ASN A 332 30.35 17.80 3.94
C ASN A 332 30.31 18.66 2.65
N ALA A 333 29.94 18.12 1.52
CA ALA A 333 29.75 18.86 0.27
C ALA A 333 28.64 19.94 0.40
N ASP A 334 27.57 19.66 1.16
CA ASP A 334 26.51 20.63 1.47
C ASP A 334 27.06 21.90 2.13
N LEU A 335 27.98 21.74 3.09
CA LEU A 335 28.60 22.87 3.78
C LEU A 335 29.42 23.71 2.82
N VAL A 336 30.21 23.08 1.95
CA VAL A 336 31.06 23.79 0.97
C VAL A 336 30.23 24.49 -0.10
N LEU A 337 29.12 23.84 -0.55
CA LEU A 337 28.26 24.39 -1.61
C LEU A 337 27.43 25.59 -1.14
N ARG A 338 27.17 25.71 0.15
CA ARG A 338 26.29 26.75 0.71
C ARG A 338 26.86 28.15 0.54
N ILE A 339 28.16 28.32 0.76
CA ILE A 339 28.82 29.67 0.69
C ILE A 339 28.69 30.28 -0.72
N PRO A 340 29.11 29.63 -1.81
CA PRO A 340 28.94 30.18 -3.15
C PRO A 340 27.48 30.38 -3.54
N LEU A 341 26.56 29.55 -3.02
CA LEU A 341 25.14 29.70 -3.29
C LEU A 341 24.56 30.96 -2.62
N ILE A 342 24.97 31.29 -1.39
CA ILE A 342 24.59 32.54 -0.73
C ILE A 342 25.12 33.71 -1.54
N ALA A 343 26.40 33.68 -1.95
CA ALA A 343 27.01 34.75 -2.76
C ALA A 343 26.22 34.93 -4.09
N LEU A 344 25.86 33.87 -4.76
CA LEU A 344 25.03 33.90 -5.96
C LEU A 344 23.68 34.60 -5.71
N PHE A 345 22.97 34.25 -4.63
CA PHE A 345 21.68 34.85 -4.31
C PHE A 345 21.77 36.32 -3.94
N VAL A 346 22.85 36.74 -3.25
CA VAL A 346 23.08 38.13 -2.92
C VAL A 346 23.43 38.93 -4.15
N HIS A 347 24.37 38.45 -5.00
CA HIS A 347 24.92 39.27 -6.09
C HIS A 347 24.04 39.23 -7.36
N GLN A 348 23.45 38.08 -7.71
CA GLN A 348 22.66 37.96 -8.94
C GLN A 348 21.18 38.31 -8.73
N PHE A 349 20.61 37.96 -7.58
CA PHE A 349 19.19 38.17 -7.30
C PHE A 349 18.94 39.36 -6.36
N HIS A 350 19.98 40.06 -5.94
CA HIS A 350 19.92 41.23 -5.05
C HIS A 350 19.15 41.00 -3.76
N LEU A 351 19.18 39.75 -3.24
CA LEU A 351 18.51 39.39 -1.99
C LEU A 351 19.33 39.90 -0.79
N GLY A 352 18.63 40.31 0.26
CA GLY A 352 19.29 40.59 1.54
C GLY A 352 19.99 39.32 2.08
N VAL A 353 21.10 39.48 2.79
CA VAL A 353 21.94 38.39 3.29
C VAL A 353 21.12 37.32 4.05
N LEU A 354 20.17 37.75 4.89
CA LEU A 354 19.35 36.83 5.68
C LEU A 354 18.42 35.96 4.79
N SER A 355 17.75 36.57 3.81
CA SER A 355 16.87 35.87 2.87
C SER A 355 17.66 34.96 1.91
N ALA A 356 18.83 35.41 1.46
CA ALA A 356 19.75 34.61 0.65
C ALA A 356 20.25 33.38 1.42
N THR A 357 20.58 33.51 2.69
CA THR A 357 21.01 32.41 3.56
C THR A 357 19.87 31.43 3.80
N ALA A 358 18.66 31.91 4.10
CA ALA A 358 17.48 31.04 4.28
C ALA A 358 17.17 30.25 3.01
N LEU A 359 17.21 30.90 1.85
CA LEU A 359 16.98 30.25 0.56
C LEU A 359 18.07 29.21 0.22
N ALA A 360 19.34 29.53 0.50
CA ALA A 360 20.46 28.61 0.31
C ALA A 360 20.32 27.38 1.22
N LEU A 361 19.92 27.54 2.49
CA LEU A 361 19.66 26.44 3.42
C LEU A 361 18.56 25.50 2.89
N VAL A 362 17.44 26.04 2.43
CA VAL A 362 16.35 25.25 1.87
C VAL A 362 16.81 24.52 0.60
N THR A 363 17.50 25.22 -0.29
CA THR A 363 17.97 24.65 -1.57
C THR A 363 18.97 23.52 -1.32
N THR A 364 19.99 23.74 -0.49
CA THR A 364 20.99 22.71 -0.20
C THR A 364 20.39 21.53 0.57
N PHE A 365 19.43 21.77 1.47
CA PHE A 365 18.69 20.73 2.17
C PHE A 365 17.93 19.81 1.18
N VAL A 366 17.17 20.39 0.23
CA VAL A 366 16.43 19.64 -0.77
C VAL A 366 17.38 18.85 -1.68
N LEU A 367 18.46 19.48 -2.14
CA LEU A 367 19.49 18.82 -2.96
C LEU A 367 20.16 17.67 -2.21
N ARG A 368 20.53 17.86 -0.95
CA ARG A 368 21.14 16.82 -0.11
C ARG A 368 20.19 15.65 0.13
N PHE A 369 18.91 15.93 0.40
CA PHE A 369 17.89 14.88 0.53
C PHE A 369 17.77 14.08 -0.78
N ALA A 370 17.60 14.75 -1.93
CA ALA A 370 17.47 14.11 -3.22
C ALA A 370 18.72 13.30 -3.59
N ALA A 371 19.92 13.86 -3.38
CA ALA A 371 21.19 13.17 -3.61
C ALA A 371 21.35 11.96 -2.68
N THR A 372 20.97 12.08 -1.41
CA THR A 372 21.02 10.95 -0.45
C THR A 372 20.07 9.84 -0.91
N GLU A 373 18.85 10.17 -1.30
CA GLU A 373 17.90 9.17 -1.82
C GLU A 373 18.45 8.51 -3.09
N ALA A 374 18.96 9.28 -4.05
CA ALA A 374 19.41 8.80 -5.35
C ALA A 374 20.75 8.05 -5.30
N LEU A 375 21.76 8.56 -4.59
CA LEU A 375 23.13 8.05 -4.65
C LEU A 375 23.46 7.04 -3.55
N VAL A 376 22.77 7.14 -2.40
CA VAL A 376 23.01 6.26 -1.26
C VAL A 376 22.04 5.07 -1.27
N TYR A 377 20.74 5.31 -1.52
CA TYR A 377 19.67 4.33 -1.27
C TYR A 377 18.91 3.81 -2.50
N LEU A 378 19.09 4.38 -3.70
CA LEU A 378 18.49 3.79 -4.91
C LEU A 378 19.21 2.49 -5.30
N PRO A 379 18.44 1.43 -5.67
CA PRO A 379 19.03 0.23 -6.22
C PRO A 379 19.80 0.54 -7.52
N ARG A 380 21.00 -0.01 -7.70
CA ARG A 380 21.62 -0.06 -9.02
C ARG A 380 20.70 -0.88 -9.92
N ARG A 381 20.31 -0.37 -11.07
CA ARG A 381 19.86 -1.19 -12.20
C ARG A 381 21.05 -2.03 -12.62
N GLY A 382 21.19 -3.20 -11.99
CA GLY A 382 22.08 -4.25 -12.51
C GLY A 382 21.42 -4.86 -13.75
N PRO A 383 22.20 -5.40 -14.71
CA PRO A 383 21.61 -6.18 -15.79
C PRO A 383 20.78 -7.31 -15.15
N GLU A 384 19.53 -7.43 -15.57
CA GLU A 384 18.64 -8.54 -15.22
C GLU A 384 19.38 -9.84 -15.52
N LYS A 385 19.72 -10.61 -14.48
CA LYS A 385 20.24 -11.96 -14.71
C LYS A 385 19.12 -12.73 -15.38
N PRO A 386 19.34 -13.32 -16.56
CA PRO A 386 18.35 -14.17 -17.19
C PRO A 386 17.96 -15.27 -16.18
N VAL A 387 16.67 -15.44 -15.99
CA VAL A 387 16.08 -16.51 -15.19
C VAL A 387 16.67 -17.81 -15.72
N ARG A 388 17.52 -18.47 -14.93
CA ARG A 388 18.00 -19.82 -15.21
C ARG A 388 16.77 -20.73 -15.13
N GLU A 389 16.17 -21.03 -16.28
CA GLU A 389 15.22 -22.13 -16.38
C GLU A 389 15.82 -23.36 -15.74
N SER A 390 15.23 -23.83 -14.65
CA SER A 390 15.61 -25.08 -14.00
C SER A 390 15.31 -26.22 -14.98
N ARG A 391 16.36 -26.78 -15.55
CA ARG A 391 16.35 -28.01 -16.33
C ARG A 391 15.99 -29.23 -15.45
N THR A 392 14.74 -29.30 -15.00
CA THR A 392 14.25 -30.48 -14.23
C THR A 392 12.85 -30.91 -14.68
N ALA A 393 12.56 -30.80 -15.98
CA ALA A 393 11.34 -31.37 -16.53
C ALA A 393 11.62 -32.03 -17.90
N ARG A 394 12.61 -32.91 -17.96
CA ARG A 394 12.76 -33.88 -19.07
C ARG A 394 13.39 -35.17 -18.53
N ARG A 395 12.56 -35.96 -17.83
CA ARG A 395 12.70 -37.43 -17.69
C ARG A 395 11.42 -37.97 -17.11
N ALA A 396 10.45 -38.22 -17.96
CA ALA A 396 9.42 -39.25 -17.83
C ALA A 396 8.83 -39.43 -19.23
N VAL A 397 9.34 -40.37 -19.95
CA VAL A 397 8.65 -41.14 -20.98
C VAL A 397 8.29 -42.45 -20.34
#